data_ac94585904997f7419e9210529edf6a5
#
_entry.id   ac94585904997f7419e9210529edf6a5
#
_cell.length_a   1.000
_cell.length_b   1.000
_cell.length_c   1.000
_cell.angle_alpha   90.00
_cell.angle_beta   90.00
_cell.angle_gamma   90.00
#
_symmetry.space_group_name_H-M   'P 1'
#
loop_
_entity.id
_entity.type
_entity.pdbx_description
1 polymer ?
#
loop_
_entity_poly.entity_id
_entity_poly.type
_entity_poly.pdbx_seq_one_letter_code
_entity_poly.pdbx_strand_id
1 'polypeptide(L)'
;KVEAGIPEDDPRNPGVIADNVGDNVGDVAGMGADIFESFVGSIIAAMIIADNSSAMGADYIMMPIMLGLIGYVASIIGVFSMFILKNGKDAAAALRNTTFIAALLFWLGGYISLYEGALGQGLIDVDIGVMHSVVLGSVVGIAIGLVTEYYTGIEPVFGIKTKAIPHIGEMSKTGPATNAIAGLSVGMMSTFIPILLIAAGIFGANHFGG
;
A
#
# COMPACT_ATOMS: atom_id res chain seq x y z
N LYS A 1 -33.89 -12.24 1.43
CA LYS A 1 -33.67 -11.03 0.60
C LYS A 1 -34.46 -11.14 -0.70
N VAL A 2 -34.07 -12.02 -1.62
CA VAL A 2 -34.72 -12.18 -2.93
C VAL A 2 -36.19 -12.66 -2.76
N GLU A 3 -36.44 -13.66 -1.93
CA GLU A 3 -37.78 -14.22 -1.66
C GLU A 3 -38.73 -13.24 -0.98
N ALA A 4 -38.20 -12.38 -0.09
CA ALA A 4 -39.00 -11.37 0.62
C ALA A 4 -39.17 -10.05 -0.17
N GLY A 5 -38.52 -9.91 -1.33
CA GLY A 5 -38.57 -8.67 -2.11
C GLY A 5 -37.98 -7.44 -1.40
N ILE A 6 -37.13 -7.65 -0.40
CA ILE A 6 -36.49 -6.57 0.35
C ILE A 6 -35.28 -6.07 -0.46
N PRO A 7 -35.08 -4.74 -0.63
CA PRO A 7 -33.90 -4.16 -1.26
C PRO A 7 -32.59 -4.65 -0.62
N GLU A 8 -31.49 -4.61 -1.38
CA GLU A 8 -30.20 -5.18 -0.95
C GLU A 8 -29.72 -4.57 0.35
N ASP A 9 -29.72 -3.26 0.44
CA ASP A 9 -29.20 -2.50 1.57
C ASP A 9 -30.30 -2.07 2.57
N ASP A 10 -31.42 -2.80 2.63
CA ASP A 10 -32.50 -2.46 3.55
C ASP A 10 -32.11 -2.77 5.01
N PRO A 11 -32.20 -1.81 5.93
CA PRO A 11 -31.80 -1.99 7.33
C PRO A 11 -32.62 -3.06 8.08
N ARG A 12 -33.75 -3.48 7.53
CA ARG A 12 -34.57 -4.59 8.07
C ARG A 12 -33.99 -5.97 7.75
N ASN A 13 -33.01 -6.03 6.84
CA ASN A 13 -32.37 -7.30 6.48
C ASN A 13 -31.21 -7.57 7.47
N PRO A 14 -31.30 -8.59 8.33
CA PRO A 14 -30.21 -8.90 9.27
C PRO A 14 -28.91 -9.30 8.58
N GLY A 15 -28.96 -9.74 7.32
CA GLY A 15 -27.79 -9.99 6.50
C GLY A 15 -26.97 -8.75 6.22
N VAL A 16 -27.59 -7.57 6.07
CA VAL A 16 -26.89 -6.29 5.89
C VAL A 16 -26.08 -5.91 7.14
N ILE A 17 -26.67 -6.16 8.33
CA ILE A 17 -25.97 -5.89 9.60
C ILE A 17 -24.77 -6.84 9.75
N ALA A 18 -24.94 -8.12 9.43
CA ALA A 18 -23.87 -9.11 9.51
C ALA A 18 -22.74 -8.80 8.51
N ASP A 19 -23.08 -8.35 7.31
CA ASP A 19 -22.15 -7.93 6.27
C ASP A 19 -21.29 -6.72 6.73
N ASN A 20 -21.94 -5.65 7.14
CA ASN A 20 -21.26 -4.46 7.67
C ASN A 20 -20.38 -4.75 8.90
N VAL A 21 -20.81 -5.62 9.79
CA VAL A 21 -20.00 -6.05 10.95
C VAL A 21 -18.83 -6.90 10.47
N GLY A 22 -19.05 -7.80 9.50
CA GLY A 22 -18.04 -8.65 8.89
C GLY A 22 -16.95 -7.83 8.23
N ASP A 23 -17.30 -6.79 7.47
CA ASP A 23 -16.36 -5.86 6.83
C ASP A 23 -15.49 -5.14 7.87
N ASN A 24 -16.10 -4.65 8.96
CA ASN A 24 -15.34 -4.00 10.02
C ASN A 24 -14.40 -4.96 10.77
N VAL A 25 -14.79 -6.20 10.98
CA VAL A 25 -13.94 -7.20 11.64
C VAL A 25 -12.89 -7.75 10.69
N GLY A 26 -13.26 -8.10 9.46
CA GLY A 26 -12.38 -8.68 8.46
C GLY A 26 -11.45 -7.66 7.83
N ASP A 27 -12.01 -6.63 7.20
CA ASP A 27 -11.25 -5.71 6.35
C ASP A 27 -10.54 -4.60 7.14
N VAL A 28 -11.06 -4.21 8.29
CA VAL A 28 -10.41 -3.18 9.10
C VAL A 28 -9.53 -3.81 10.18
N ALA A 29 -10.10 -4.61 11.09
CA ALA A 29 -9.34 -5.16 12.22
C ALA A 29 -8.44 -6.32 11.79
N GLY A 30 -8.95 -7.28 11.01
CA GLY A 30 -8.20 -8.45 10.55
C GLY A 30 -7.05 -8.06 9.61
N MET A 31 -7.35 -7.31 8.56
CA MET A 31 -6.33 -6.83 7.62
C MET A 31 -5.31 -5.89 8.29
N GLY A 32 -5.76 -5.06 9.23
CA GLY A 32 -4.86 -4.22 10.02
C GLY A 32 -3.85 -5.04 10.82
N ALA A 33 -4.27 -6.16 11.41
CA ALA A 33 -3.38 -7.08 12.12
C ALA A 33 -2.36 -7.75 11.19
N ASP A 34 -2.79 -8.22 10.01
CA ASP A 34 -1.91 -8.84 9.01
C ASP A 34 -0.85 -7.87 8.47
N ILE A 35 -1.25 -6.62 8.21
CA ILE A 35 -0.33 -5.57 7.78
C ILE A 35 0.69 -5.26 8.87
N PHE A 36 0.25 -5.18 10.14
CA PHE A 36 1.14 -4.95 11.27
C PHE A 36 2.17 -6.07 11.43
N GLU A 37 1.76 -7.33 11.34
CA GLU A 37 2.66 -8.48 11.40
C GLU A 37 3.71 -8.43 10.27
N SER A 38 3.28 -8.17 9.03
CA SER A 38 4.16 -8.05 7.87
C SER A 38 5.13 -6.88 8.00
N PHE A 39 4.69 -5.76 8.56
CA PHE A 39 5.52 -4.58 8.82
C PHE A 39 6.61 -4.89 9.85
N VAL A 40 6.25 -5.48 10.97
CA VAL A 40 7.21 -5.89 12.02
C VAL A 40 8.19 -6.93 11.47
N GLY A 41 7.71 -7.94 10.74
CA GLY A 41 8.55 -8.95 10.10
C GLY A 41 9.56 -8.34 9.13
N SER A 42 9.17 -7.34 8.35
CA SER A 42 10.06 -6.63 7.41
C SER A 42 11.15 -5.84 8.14
N ILE A 43 10.81 -5.15 9.23
CA ILE A 43 11.79 -4.43 10.07
C ILE A 43 12.81 -5.41 10.64
N ILE A 44 12.35 -6.53 11.24
CA ILE A 44 13.23 -7.55 11.83
C ILE A 44 14.12 -8.16 10.75
N ALA A 45 13.59 -8.46 9.57
CA ALA A 45 14.38 -9.00 8.48
C ALA A 45 15.50 -8.05 8.04
N ALA A 46 15.21 -6.76 7.91
CA ALA A 46 16.21 -5.74 7.58
C ALA A 46 17.30 -5.63 8.66
N MET A 47 16.92 -5.68 9.95
CA MET A 47 17.86 -5.68 11.07
C MET A 47 18.77 -6.91 11.06
N ILE A 48 18.24 -8.11 10.79
CA ILE A 48 19.01 -9.35 10.71
C ILE A 48 20.01 -9.29 9.54
N ILE A 49 19.61 -8.74 8.40
CA ILE A 49 20.50 -8.58 7.25
C ILE A 49 21.65 -7.64 7.62
N ALA A 50 21.37 -6.52 8.27
CA ALA A 50 22.38 -5.58 8.72
C ALA A 50 23.33 -6.18 9.76
N ASP A 51 22.83 -6.94 10.73
CA ASP A 51 23.63 -7.60 11.77
C ASP A 51 24.57 -8.67 11.20
N ASN A 52 24.12 -9.43 10.21
CA ASN A 52 24.93 -10.46 9.55
C ASN A 52 25.97 -9.89 8.57
N SER A 53 25.90 -8.63 8.24
CA SER A 53 26.82 -7.98 7.31
C SER A 53 27.98 -7.38 8.10
N SER A 54 29.15 -8.02 8.06
CA SER A 54 30.35 -7.60 8.82
C SER A 54 30.88 -6.20 8.43
N ALA A 55 30.39 -5.63 7.33
CA ALA A 55 30.72 -4.29 6.85
C ALA A 55 29.79 -3.20 7.38
N MET A 56 28.64 -3.55 8.00
CA MET A 56 27.63 -2.62 8.48
C MET A 56 27.76 -2.39 9.99
N GLY A 57 27.79 -1.12 10.40
CA GLY A 57 27.84 -0.73 11.82
C GLY A 57 26.48 -0.82 12.52
N ALA A 58 26.46 -0.49 13.81
CA ALA A 58 25.24 -0.50 14.63
C ALA A 58 24.14 0.42 14.06
N ASP A 59 24.48 1.47 13.35
CA ASP A 59 23.55 2.43 12.76
C ASP A 59 22.67 1.78 11.67
N TYR A 60 23.22 0.83 10.91
CA TYR A 60 22.44 0.08 9.92
C TYR A 60 21.38 -0.82 10.57
N ILE A 61 21.65 -1.35 11.76
CA ILE A 61 20.68 -2.15 12.52
C ILE A 61 19.56 -1.25 13.07
N MET A 62 19.88 -0.02 13.48
CA MET A 62 18.90 0.93 14.02
C MET A 62 18.07 1.64 12.96
N MET A 63 18.59 1.73 11.72
CA MET A 63 17.95 2.43 10.60
C MET A 63 16.51 1.98 10.33
N PRO A 64 16.16 0.69 10.25
CA PRO A 64 14.78 0.27 9.97
C PRO A 64 13.79 0.73 11.04
N ILE A 65 14.20 0.74 12.31
CA ILE A 65 13.37 1.22 13.43
C ILE A 65 13.14 2.73 13.29
N MET A 66 14.18 3.48 13.01
CA MET A 66 14.09 4.94 12.87
C MET A 66 13.25 5.34 11.66
N LEU A 67 13.42 4.68 10.51
CA LEU A 67 12.55 4.87 9.35
C LEU A 67 11.11 4.50 9.66
N GLY A 68 10.89 3.44 10.46
CA GLY A 68 9.57 3.06 10.94
C GLY A 68 8.91 4.17 11.77
N LEU A 69 9.66 4.83 12.67
CA LEU A 69 9.16 5.97 13.45
C LEU A 69 8.84 7.18 12.58
N ILE A 70 9.71 7.52 11.63
CA ILE A 70 9.47 8.60 10.66
C ILE A 70 8.22 8.30 9.82
N GLY A 71 8.09 7.06 9.34
CA GLY A 71 6.92 6.60 8.60
C GLY A 71 5.63 6.67 9.41
N TYR A 72 5.69 6.33 10.70
CA TYR A 72 4.56 6.44 11.61
C TYR A 72 4.09 7.90 11.76
N VAL A 73 5.01 8.84 11.99
CA VAL A 73 4.68 10.27 12.08
C VAL A 73 4.13 10.79 10.74
N ALA A 74 4.77 10.43 9.63
CA ALA A 74 4.32 10.80 8.30
C ALA A 74 2.91 10.27 8.00
N SER A 75 2.60 9.04 8.43
CA SER A 75 1.28 8.43 8.26
C SER A 75 0.21 9.14 9.10
N ILE A 76 0.53 9.52 10.34
CA ILE A 76 -0.40 10.32 11.17
C ILE A 76 -0.74 11.63 10.48
N ILE A 77 0.26 12.36 9.98
CA ILE A 77 0.04 13.62 9.24
C ILE A 77 -0.77 13.36 7.98
N GLY A 78 -0.46 12.27 7.26
CA GLY A 78 -1.23 11.82 6.09
C GLY A 78 -2.70 11.60 6.43
N VAL A 79 -3.01 10.89 7.51
CA VAL A 79 -4.39 10.66 7.97
C VAL A 79 -5.08 11.99 8.30
N PHE A 80 -4.41 12.92 8.98
CA PHE A 80 -4.96 14.24 9.24
C PHE A 80 -5.22 15.03 7.97
N SER A 81 -4.43 14.88 6.92
CA SER A 81 -4.69 15.51 5.63
C SER A 81 -6.04 15.10 5.01
N MET A 82 -6.55 13.90 5.37
CA MET A 82 -7.86 13.42 4.94
C MET A 82 -8.99 14.33 5.37
N PHE A 83 -8.90 15.01 6.55
CA PHE A 83 -9.91 15.96 6.99
C PHE A 83 -10.04 17.16 6.04
N ILE A 84 -8.97 17.49 5.32
CA ILE A 84 -8.96 18.55 4.32
C ILE A 84 -9.46 18.03 2.98
N LEU A 85 -9.04 16.80 2.62
CA LEU A 85 -9.31 16.18 1.33
C LEU A 85 -10.71 15.57 1.21
N LYS A 86 -11.37 15.24 2.33
CA LYS A 86 -12.69 14.57 2.37
C LYS A 86 -13.83 15.34 1.68
N ASN A 87 -13.66 16.63 1.45
CA ASN A 87 -14.66 17.46 0.76
C ASN A 87 -14.65 17.27 -0.76
N GLY A 88 -13.74 16.45 -1.30
CA GLY A 88 -13.71 16.06 -2.70
C GLY A 88 -14.88 15.11 -3.05
N LYS A 89 -15.22 15.04 -4.34
CA LYS A 89 -16.29 14.17 -4.83
C LYS A 89 -15.88 12.70 -4.93
N ASP A 90 -14.60 12.41 -4.88
CA ASP A 90 -13.99 11.09 -5.11
C ASP A 90 -13.21 10.66 -3.86
N ALA A 91 -13.77 9.68 -3.13
CA ALA A 91 -13.18 9.15 -1.90
C ALA A 91 -11.88 8.35 -2.19
N ALA A 92 -11.82 7.64 -3.32
CA ALA A 92 -10.65 6.87 -3.71
C ALA A 92 -9.46 7.81 -4.03
N ALA A 93 -9.73 8.93 -4.73
CA ALA A 93 -8.72 9.96 -4.97
C ALA A 93 -8.23 10.61 -3.67
N ALA A 94 -9.12 10.83 -2.69
CA ALA A 94 -8.73 11.38 -1.39
C ALA A 94 -7.78 10.43 -0.65
N LEU A 95 -8.08 9.14 -0.61
CA LEU A 95 -7.22 8.10 -0.01
C LEU A 95 -5.87 8.01 -0.70
N ARG A 96 -5.85 7.99 -2.03
CA ARG A 96 -4.63 7.97 -2.83
C ARG A 96 -3.75 9.19 -2.57
N ASN A 97 -4.33 10.39 -2.53
CA ASN A 97 -3.60 11.62 -2.23
C ASN A 97 -3.02 11.63 -0.81
N THR A 98 -3.73 11.09 0.17
CA THR A 98 -3.24 10.89 1.53
C THR A 98 -1.98 10.01 1.55
N THR A 99 -1.97 8.93 0.78
CA THR A 99 -0.80 8.04 0.64
C THR A 99 0.40 8.77 0.02
N PHE A 100 0.19 9.59 -1.02
CA PHE A 100 1.26 10.38 -1.61
C PHE A 100 1.83 11.43 -0.64
N ILE A 101 0.98 12.08 0.14
CA ILE A 101 1.41 13.05 1.16
C ILE A 101 2.27 12.33 2.21
N ALA A 102 1.82 11.19 2.72
CA ALA A 102 2.58 10.39 3.69
C ALA A 102 3.93 9.93 3.12
N ALA A 103 3.97 9.46 1.87
CA ALA A 103 5.20 9.05 1.20
C ALA A 103 6.20 10.19 1.03
N LEU A 104 5.74 11.37 0.61
CA LEU A 104 6.60 12.56 0.49
C LEU A 104 7.17 12.99 1.84
N LEU A 105 6.36 13.01 2.88
CA LEU A 105 6.81 13.33 4.24
C LEU A 105 7.80 12.30 4.77
N PHE A 106 7.58 11.02 4.49
CA PHE A 106 8.49 9.93 4.82
C PHE A 106 9.85 10.11 4.12
N TRP A 107 9.87 10.40 2.82
CA TRP A 107 11.11 10.63 2.08
C TRP A 107 11.86 11.85 2.63
N LEU A 108 11.16 12.97 2.83
CA LEU A 108 11.77 14.17 3.42
C LEU A 108 12.34 13.88 4.81
N GLY A 109 11.60 13.23 5.70
CA GLY A 109 12.06 12.87 7.03
C GLY A 109 13.24 11.91 7.00
N GLY A 110 13.23 10.93 6.10
CA GLY A 110 14.33 10.00 5.91
C GLY A 110 15.62 10.69 5.45
N TYR A 111 15.54 11.55 4.44
CA TYR A 111 16.73 12.30 3.99
C TYR A 111 17.24 13.29 5.06
N ILE A 112 16.34 13.99 5.77
CA ILE A 112 16.75 14.93 6.85
C ILE A 112 17.45 14.17 7.98
N SER A 113 17.03 12.95 8.28
CA SER A 113 17.63 12.14 9.35
C SER A 113 19.06 11.70 9.06
N LEU A 114 19.42 11.56 7.76
CA LEU A 114 20.76 11.19 7.32
C LEU A 114 21.65 12.42 7.04
N TYR A 115 21.06 13.61 6.92
CA TYR A 115 21.82 14.80 6.53
C TYR A 115 22.42 15.48 7.76
N GLU A 116 23.75 15.53 7.84
CA GLU A 116 24.50 16.11 8.95
C GLU A 116 24.22 17.61 9.20
N GLY A 117 23.61 18.30 8.25
CA GLY A 117 23.47 19.76 8.28
C GLY A 117 22.23 20.32 9.00
N ALA A 118 21.17 19.53 9.18
CA ALA A 118 19.89 20.07 9.66
C ALA A 118 19.79 20.19 11.20
N LEU A 119 20.50 19.33 11.94
CA LEU A 119 20.50 19.29 13.42
C LEU A 119 21.92 19.24 14.02
N GLY A 120 22.96 19.50 13.22
CA GLY A 120 24.35 19.56 13.67
C GLY A 120 25.10 18.23 13.71
N GLN A 121 24.41 17.11 13.70
CA GLN A 121 24.94 15.75 13.50
C GLN A 121 23.81 14.92 12.90
N GLY A 122 24.09 14.06 11.89
CA GLY A 122 23.12 13.08 11.42
C GLY A 122 22.67 12.18 12.57
N LEU A 123 21.41 11.80 12.58
CA LEU A 123 20.88 10.89 13.61
C LEU A 123 21.46 9.48 13.47
N ILE A 124 21.88 9.12 12.24
CA ILE A 124 22.50 7.82 11.90
C ILE A 124 23.55 8.05 10.82
N ASP A 125 24.68 7.37 10.94
CA ASP A 125 25.75 7.35 9.94
C ASP A 125 25.58 6.13 9.02
N VAL A 126 24.76 6.30 7.98
CA VAL A 126 24.43 5.27 6.98
C VAL A 126 24.63 5.83 5.59
N ASP A 127 25.10 5.01 4.66
CA ASP A 127 25.28 5.40 3.26
C ASP A 127 23.96 5.88 2.63
N ILE A 128 24.00 6.98 1.93
CA ILE A 128 22.84 7.58 1.26
C ILE A 128 22.24 6.65 0.18
N GLY A 129 23.02 5.72 -0.36
CA GLY A 129 22.56 4.69 -1.28
C GLY A 129 21.48 3.80 -0.69
N VAL A 130 21.55 3.53 0.61
CA VAL A 130 20.50 2.77 1.31
C VAL A 130 19.18 3.54 1.31
N MET A 131 19.21 4.86 1.54
CA MET A 131 18.00 5.68 1.45
C MET A 131 17.42 5.73 0.03
N HIS A 132 18.26 5.76 -1.00
CA HIS A 132 17.80 5.65 -2.39
C HIS A 132 17.09 4.30 -2.63
N SER A 133 17.60 3.22 -2.06
CA SER A 133 16.95 1.89 -2.12
C SER A 133 15.59 1.88 -1.43
N VAL A 134 15.47 2.52 -0.27
CA VAL A 134 14.21 2.67 0.47
C VAL A 134 13.19 3.49 -0.33
N VAL A 135 13.62 4.62 -0.92
CA VAL A 135 12.76 5.43 -1.79
C VAL A 135 12.31 4.63 -3.02
N LEU A 136 13.22 3.91 -3.67
CA LEU A 136 12.88 3.05 -4.80
C LEU A 136 11.85 2.00 -4.40
N GLY A 137 12.06 1.31 -3.27
CA GLY A 137 11.10 0.32 -2.75
C GLY A 137 9.72 0.92 -2.49
N SER A 138 9.65 2.12 -1.92
CA SER A 138 8.38 2.81 -1.67
C SER A 138 7.69 3.26 -2.97
N VAL A 139 8.44 3.72 -3.97
CA VAL A 139 7.91 4.05 -5.31
C VAL A 139 7.34 2.79 -5.99
N VAL A 140 8.05 1.67 -5.91
CA VAL A 140 7.56 0.38 -6.42
C VAL A 140 6.29 -0.04 -5.70
N GLY A 141 6.23 0.09 -4.37
CA GLY A 141 5.02 -0.20 -3.59
C GLY A 141 3.82 0.65 -4.01
N ILE A 142 4.02 1.96 -4.19
CA ILE A 142 2.98 2.86 -4.69
C ILE A 142 2.53 2.45 -6.10
N ALA A 143 3.47 2.14 -6.99
CA ALA A 143 3.14 1.71 -8.35
C ALA A 143 2.33 0.40 -8.36
N ILE A 144 2.66 -0.56 -7.51
CA ILE A 144 1.87 -1.79 -7.32
C ILE A 144 0.46 -1.46 -6.82
N GLY A 145 0.33 -0.55 -5.85
CA GLY A 145 -0.95 -0.08 -5.36
C GLY A 145 -1.83 0.52 -6.46
N LEU A 146 -1.26 1.37 -7.32
CA LEU A 146 -1.97 1.96 -8.46
C LEU A 146 -2.40 0.91 -9.51
N VAL A 147 -1.55 -0.07 -9.78
CA VAL A 147 -1.91 -1.20 -10.66
C VAL A 147 -3.04 -2.00 -10.05
N THR A 148 -2.99 -2.28 -8.77
CA THR A 148 -4.05 -2.99 -8.05
C THR A 148 -5.36 -2.20 -8.11
N GLU A 149 -5.33 -0.90 -7.82
CA GLU A 149 -6.49 0.00 -7.94
C GLU A 149 -7.11 -0.04 -9.34
N TYR A 150 -6.29 -0.07 -10.40
CA TYR A 150 -6.77 -0.18 -11.78
C TYR A 150 -7.53 -1.50 -12.04
N TYR A 151 -7.08 -2.63 -11.47
CA TYR A 151 -7.71 -3.93 -11.68
C TYR A 151 -8.91 -4.19 -10.76
N THR A 152 -8.99 -3.55 -9.60
CA THR A 152 -10.04 -3.75 -8.59
C THR A 152 -11.05 -2.61 -8.53
N GLY A 153 -10.71 -1.42 -9.04
CA GLY A 153 -11.56 -0.25 -9.02
C GLY A 153 -12.51 -0.16 -10.22
N ILE A 154 -13.61 0.54 -10.04
CA ILE A 154 -14.56 0.91 -11.10
C ILE A 154 -14.24 2.34 -11.58
N GLU A 155 -13.74 3.18 -10.70
CA GLU A 155 -13.42 4.58 -10.98
C GLU A 155 -12.11 4.74 -11.77
N PRO A 156 -11.99 5.82 -12.56
CA PRO A 156 -10.78 6.04 -13.34
C PRO A 156 -9.57 6.35 -12.44
N VAL A 157 -8.47 5.65 -12.65
CA VAL A 157 -7.20 5.93 -11.99
C VAL A 157 -6.44 6.97 -12.82
N PHE A 158 -6.22 8.17 -12.28
CA PHE A 158 -5.62 9.31 -13.02
C PHE A 158 -6.26 9.61 -14.40
N GLY A 159 -7.60 9.44 -14.50
CA GLY A 159 -8.33 9.65 -15.75
C GLY A 159 -8.27 8.47 -16.73
N ILE A 160 -7.55 7.41 -16.42
CA ILE A 160 -7.53 6.17 -17.20
C ILE A 160 -8.72 5.32 -16.76
N LYS A 161 -9.67 5.06 -17.67
CA LYS A 161 -10.84 4.23 -17.38
C LYS A 161 -10.41 2.79 -17.11
N THR A 162 -10.84 2.26 -15.97
CA THR A 162 -10.68 0.85 -15.63
C THR A 162 -11.55 -0.01 -16.55
N LYS A 163 -11.02 -1.13 -17.02
CA LYS A 163 -11.73 -2.06 -17.91
C LYS A 163 -11.95 -3.42 -17.28
N ALA A 164 -11.22 -3.74 -16.23
CA ALA A 164 -11.20 -5.05 -15.61
C ALA A 164 -12.56 -5.44 -15.01
N ILE A 165 -13.06 -4.64 -14.08
CA ILE A 165 -14.36 -4.89 -13.42
C ILE A 165 -15.54 -4.76 -14.40
N PRO A 166 -15.63 -3.74 -15.27
CA PRO A 166 -16.68 -3.69 -16.29
C PRO A 166 -16.71 -4.92 -17.20
N HIS A 167 -15.53 -5.46 -17.57
CA HIS A 167 -15.45 -6.69 -18.36
C HIS A 167 -16.05 -7.90 -17.64
N ILE A 168 -15.72 -8.08 -16.36
CA ILE A 168 -16.30 -9.15 -15.53
C ILE A 168 -17.83 -8.97 -15.44
N GLY A 169 -18.30 -7.72 -15.25
CA GLY A 169 -19.71 -7.38 -15.22
C GLY A 169 -20.45 -7.71 -16.54
N GLU A 170 -19.81 -7.53 -17.69
CA GLU A 170 -20.37 -7.94 -18.98
C GLU A 170 -20.46 -9.46 -19.10
N MET A 171 -19.42 -10.17 -18.67
CA MET A 171 -19.39 -11.64 -18.71
C MET A 171 -20.42 -12.27 -17.76
N SER A 172 -20.79 -11.61 -16.67
CA SER A 172 -21.83 -12.08 -15.76
C SER A 172 -23.22 -12.21 -16.42
N LYS A 173 -23.47 -11.45 -17.50
CA LYS A 173 -24.70 -11.52 -18.29
C LYS A 173 -24.82 -12.80 -19.10
N THR A 174 -23.71 -13.44 -19.40
CA THR A 174 -23.65 -14.65 -20.24
C THR A 174 -23.74 -15.94 -19.44
N GLY A 175 -23.54 -15.88 -18.13
CA GLY A 175 -23.72 -17.00 -17.21
C GLY A 175 -22.65 -17.10 -16.12
N PRO A 176 -22.86 -17.94 -15.10
CA PRO A 176 -21.95 -18.04 -13.96
C PRO A 176 -20.59 -18.63 -14.33
N ALA A 177 -20.51 -19.54 -15.28
CA ALA A 177 -19.25 -20.13 -15.72
C ALA A 177 -18.35 -19.09 -16.41
N THR A 178 -18.92 -18.30 -17.33
CA THR A 178 -18.19 -17.22 -18.02
C THR A 178 -17.75 -16.12 -17.11
N ASN A 179 -18.56 -15.78 -16.10
CA ASN A 179 -18.20 -14.83 -15.06
C ASN A 179 -17.00 -15.33 -14.23
N ALA A 180 -17.02 -16.58 -13.78
CA ALA A 180 -15.92 -17.18 -13.02
C ALA A 180 -14.61 -17.21 -13.85
N ILE A 181 -14.68 -17.58 -15.12
CA ILE A 181 -13.51 -17.61 -16.01
C ILE A 181 -12.98 -16.18 -16.24
N ALA A 182 -13.85 -15.20 -16.45
CA ALA A 182 -13.45 -13.81 -16.62
C ALA A 182 -12.77 -13.26 -15.36
N GLY A 183 -13.34 -13.53 -14.18
CA GLY A 183 -12.74 -13.14 -12.90
C GLY A 183 -11.36 -13.74 -12.69
N LEU A 184 -11.20 -15.04 -12.94
CA LEU A 184 -9.91 -15.73 -12.85
C LEU A 184 -8.89 -15.16 -13.84
N SER A 185 -9.30 -14.93 -15.09
CA SER A 185 -8.43 -14.35 -16.12
C SER A 185 -7.93 -12.96 -15.74
N VAL A 186 -8.83 -12.07 -15.29
CA VAL A 186 -8.48 -10.73 -14.85
C VAL A 186 -7.58 -10.78 -13.61
N GLY A 187 -7.86 -11.67 -12.64
CA GLY A 187 -7.03 -11.89 -11.47
C GLY A 187 -5.61 -12.33 -11.83
N MET A 188 -5.46 -13.27 -12.77
CA MET A 188 -4.13 -13.68 -13.25
C MET A 188 -3.40 -12.57 -14.01
N MET A 189 -4.12 -11.77 -14.81
CA MET A 189 -3.50 -10.61 -15.49
C MET A 189 -3.07 -9.52 -14.53
N SER A 190 -3.78 -9.32 -13.44
CA SER A 190 -3.46 -8.29 -12.44
C SER A 190 -2.14 -8.52 -11.72
N THR A 191 -1.64 -9.75 -11.65
CA THR A 191 -0.39 -10.11 -10.97
C THR A 191 0.85 -9.88 -11.83
N PHE A 192 0.70 -9.79 -13.16
CA PHE A 192 1.84 -9.72 -14.09
C PHE A 192 2.70 -8.46 -13.88
N ILE A 193 2.07 -7.28 -13.87
CA ILE A 193 2.79 -6.00 -13.67
C ILE A 193 3.42 -5.91 -12.28
N PRO A 194 2.73 -6.22 -11.16
CA PRO A 194 3.32 -6.28 -9.84
C PRO A 194 4.57 -7.16 -9.75
N ILE A 195 4.57 -8.35 -10.34
CA ILE A 195 5.73 -9.25 -10.34
C ILE A 195 6.93 -8.58 -11.02
N LEU A 196 6.72 -7.96 -12.17
CA LEU A 196 7.79 -7.24 -12.88
C LEU A 196 8.31 -6.05 -12.07
N LEU A 197 7.42 -5.31 -11.41
CA LEU A 197 7.79 -4.18 -10.56
C LEU A 197 8.61 -4.63 -9.34
N ILE A 198 8.23 -5.74 -8.70
CA ILE A 198 9.00 -6.32 -7.59
C ILE A 198 10.39 -6.74 -8.06
N ALA A 199 10.49 -7.47 -9.19
CA ALA A 199 11.77 -7.89 -9.74
C ALA A 199 12.68 -6.69 -10.07
N ALA A 200 12.13 -5.67 -10.72
CA ALA A 200 12.85 -4.44 -11.02
C ALA A 200 13.25 -3.68 -9.75
N GLY A 201 12.36 -3.65 -8.73
CA GLY A 201 12.63 -3.04 -7.43
C GLY A 201 13.77 -3.71 -6.69
N ILE A 202 13.80 -5.04 -6.64
CA ILE A 202 14.89 -5.80 -6.00
C ILE A 202 16.22 -5.53 -6.71
N PHE A 203 16.22 -5.60 -8.04
CA PHE A 203 17.43 -5.34 -8.83
C PHE A 203 17.95 -3.91 -8.63
N GLY A 204 17.06 -2.92 -8.68
CA GLY A 204 17.40 -1.51 -8.47
C GLY A 204 17.88 -1.23 -7.04
N ALA A 205 17.21 -1.79 -6.03
CA ALA A 205 17.60 -1.64 -4.64
C ALA A 205 19.01 -2.22 -4.37
N ASN A 206 19.31 -3.37 -4.95
CA ASN A 206 20.67 -3.94 -4.86
C ASN A 206 21.72 -3.08 -5.56
N HIS A 207 21.34 -2.40 -6.64
CA HIS A 207 22.28 -1.49 -7.35
C HIS A 207 22.61 -0.22 -6.54
N PHE A 208 21.66 0.31 -5.79
CA PHE A 208 21.85 1.54 -5.00
C PHE A 208 22.36 1.27 -3.58
N GLY A 209 21.97 0.17 -2.99
CA GLY A 209 22.32 -0.17 -1.60
C GLY A 209 23.59 -1.03 -1.43
N GLY A 210 24.14 -1.52 -2.54
CA GLY A 210 25.37 -2.36 -2.55
C GLY A 210 25.01 -3.83 -2.45
#